data_718ce67c444db632ec55e81672021c9b
#
_entry.id   718ce67c444db632ec55e81672021c9b
#
_cell.length_a   1.000
_cell.length_b   1.000
_cell.length_c   1.000
_cell.angle_alpha   90.00
_cell.angle_beta   90.00
_cell.angle_gamma   90.00
#
_symmetry.space_group_name_H-M   'P 1'
#
loop_
_entity.id
_entity.type
_entity.pdbx_description
1 polymer ?
#
loop_
_entity_poly.entity_id
_entity_poly.type
_entity_poly.pdbx_seq_one_letter_code
_entity_poly.pdbx_strand_id
1 'polypeptide(L)'
;IVIRIRAYVAIILVTMKHDVRISLDEKLVEQLNLMFEDFDAPTDKNILLDIQIGLIKCTQAHQAAKKMKESLGSQIEQGLNIIKDNKGKKDDIAPAWDEYLEESGLQEQINDLIDLQRDGIDIMLDSFAQMSHLPFFKIKCNWFIPFSEEYPLINSIAQKSKRKELLIKVMTKSGNMCSTDKYSNVLMLALMPDSQMEQIETALKANDVKIDNIVEAKPEDEIINYLHDLYRYYYISKLETDEYNPFNRSLYFGNYFGLNTIIKKHETKTLVANCLYRFKFYKEAIIALKDIIKIEENE
;
A
#
# COMPACT_ATOMS: atom_id res chain seq x y z
N ILE A 1 16.26 -5.38 -5.33
CA ILE A 1 14.86 -5.88 -5.15
C ILE A 1 13.88 -4.85 -5.69
N VAL A 2 13.85 -3.61 -5.22
CA VAL A 2 12.90 -2.53 -5.61
C VAL A 2 12.77 -2.38 -7.14
N ILE A 3 13.89 -2.24 -7.86
CA ILE A 3 13.89 -2.09 -9.32
C ILE A 3 13.26 -3.30 -10.00
N ARG A 4 13.56 -4.52 -9.53
CA ARG A 4 13.03 -5.76 -10.09
C ARG A 4 11.52 -5.88 -9.89
N ILE A 5 11.00 -5.57 -8.71
CA ILE A 5 9.55 -5.55 -8.43
C ILE A 5 8.84 -4.60 -9.38
N ARG A 6 9.34 -3.38 -9.54
CA ARG A 6 8.75 -2.37 -10.42
C ARG A 6 8.79 -2.80 -11.89
N ALA A 7 9.84 -3.48 -12.31
CA ALA A 7 9.93 -4.05 -13.65
C ALA A 7 8.87 -5.15 -13.87
N TYR A 8 8.67 -6.05 -12.91
CA TYR A 8 7.62 -7.08 -12.99
C TYR A 8 6.22 -6.46 -13.06
N VAL A 9 5.93 -5.50 -12.20
CA VAL A 9 4.64 -4.79 -12.24
C VAL A 9 4.44 -4.13 -13.60
N ALA A 10 5.47 -3.46 -14.16
CA ALA A 10 5.39 -2.83 -15.47
C ALA A 10 5.10 -3.86 -16.58
N ILE A 11 5.81 -5.00 -16.60
CA ILE A 11 5.60 -6.07 -17.58
C ILE A 11 4.18 -6.62 -17.47
N ILE A 12 3.71 -6.91 -16.24
CA ILE A 12 2.35 -7.40 -15.99
C ILE A 12 1.31 -6.41 -16.53
N LEU A 13 1.44 -5.12 -16.22
CA LEU A 13 0.47 -4.10 -16.65
C LEU A 13 0.49 -3.91 -18.17
N VAL A 14 1.65 -3.97 -18.82
CA VAL A 14 1.77 -3.90 -20.28
C VAL A 14 1.13 -5.14 -20.92
N THR A 15 1.36 -6.33 -20.34
CA THR A 15 0.76 -7.58 -20.78
C THR A 15 -0.76 -7.54 -20.67
N MET A 16 -1.32 -7.08 -19.54
CA MET A 16 -2.76 -6.88 -19.37
C MET A 16 -3.34 -5.89 -20.39
N LYS A 17 -2.63 -4.78 -20.65
CA LYS A 17 -3.07 -3.74 -21.60
C LYS A 17 -3.12 -4.26 -23.04
N HIS A 18 -2.19 -5.10 -23.42
CA HIS A 18 -1.99 -5.55 -24.80
C HIS A 18 -2.32 -7.03 -25.04
N ASP A 19 -3.06 -7.65 -24.14
CA ASP A 19 -3.35 -9.09 -24.14
C ASP A 19 -3.88 -9.61 -25.49
N VAL A 20 -4.82 -8.89 -26.10
CA VAL A 20 -5.36 -9.25 -27.42
C VAL A 20 -4.28 -9.27 -28.51
N ARG A 21 -3.31 -8.34 -28.47
CA ARG A 21 -2.19 -8.34 -29.42
C ARG A 21 -1.21 -9.44 -29.12
N ILE A 22 -0.95 -9.70 -27.86
CA ILE A 22 -0.05 -10.77 -27.39
C ILE A 22 -0.61 -12.13 -27.82
N SER A 23 -1.92 -12.36 -27.69
CA SER A 23 -2.55 -13.62 -28.09
C SER A 23 -2.44 -13.96 -29.58
N LEU A 24 -2.16 -12.96 -30.42
CA LEU A 24 -1.94 -13.14 -31.87
C LEU A 24 -0.50 -13.48 -32.24
N ASP A 25 0.43 -13.38 -31.30
CA ASP A 25 1.85 -13.66 -31.49
C ASP A 25 2.30 -14.82 -30.59
N GLU A 26 2.24 -16.03 -31.13
CA GLU A 26 2.60 -17.26 -30.42
C GLU A 26 4.03 -17.22 -29.85
N LYS A 27 4.97 -16.61 -30.57
CA LYS A 27 6.36 -16.48 -30.09
C LYS A 27 6.46 -15.56 -28.88
N LEU A 28 5.70 -14.47 -28.88
CA LEU A 28 5.68 -13.54 -27.74
C LEU A 28 5.03 -14.21 -26.52
N VAL A 29 3.94 -14.95 -26.71
CA VAL A 29 3.32 -15.75 -25.64
C VAL A 29 4.29 -16.77 -25.08
N GLU A 30 5.01 -17.50 -25.95
CA GLU A 30 6.01 -18.47 -25.52
C GLU A 30 7.16 -17.81 -24.74
N GLN A 31 7.67 -16.68 -25.21
CA GLN A 31 8.73 -15.92 -24.52
C GLN A 31 8.27 -15.42 -23.15
N LEU A 32 7.05 -14.90 -23.03
CA LEU A 32 6.48 -14.49 -21.76
C LEU A 32 6.32 -15.68 -20.82
N ASN A 33 5.83 -16.81 -21.32
CA ASN A 33 5.69 -18.02 -20.53
C ASN A 33 7.04 -18.53 -20.01
N LEU A 34 8.06 -18.61 -20.88
CA LEU A 34 9.41 -18.99 -20.49
C LEU A 34 9.97 -18.00 -19.46
N MET A 35 9.78 -16.69 -19.65
CA MET A 35 10.22 -15.69 -18.70
C MET A 35 9.59 -15.89 -17.32
N PHE A 36 8.30 -16.23 -17.26
CA PHE A 36 7.61 -16.47 -15.99
C PHE A 36 7.84 -17.87 -15.41
N GLU A 37 8.26 -18.86 -16.22
CA GLU A 37 8.66 -20.21 -15.78
C GLU A 37 10.09 -20.25 -15.28
N ASP A 38 11.04 -19.54 -15.92
CA ASP A 38 12.45 -19.46 -15.51
C ASP A 38 12.65 -18.78 -14.14
N PHE A 39 11.64 -18.06 -13.65
CA PHE A 39 11.62 -17.52 -12.29
C PHE A 39 11.37 -18.61 -11.23
N ASP A 40 11.85 -19.82 -11.46
CA ASP A 40 11.73 -20.97 -10.54
C ASP A 40 12.64 -20.89 -9.30
N ALA A 41 13.39 -19.80 -9.12
CA ALA A 41 13.98 -19.51 -7.83
C ALA A 41 12.84 -19.34 -6.80
N PRO A 42 12.91 -20.01 -5.65
CA PRO A 42 11.84 -19.99 -4.64
C PRO A 42 11.39 -18.58 -4.24
N THR A 43 12.27 -17.59 -4.36
CA THR A 43 12.02 -16.18 -4.05
C THR A 43 11.21 -15.43 -5.12
N ASP A 44 11.27 -15.82 -6.40
CA ASP A 44 10.65 -15.06 -7.48
C ASP A 44 9.22 -15.51 -7.78
N LYS A 45 8.88 -16.77 -7.56
CA LYS A 45 7.49 -17.28 -7.67
C LYS A 45 6.53 -16.55 -6.76
N ASN A 46 6.96 -16.25 -5.55
CA ASN A 46 6.14 -15.53 -4.60
C ASN A 46 5.88 -14.09 -5.06
N ILE A 47 6.89 -13.40 -5.64
CA ILE A 47 6.74 -12.02 -6.10
C ILE A 47 5.62 -11.86 -7.12
N LEU A 48 5.52 -12.74 -8.12
CA LEU A 48 4.48 -12.65 -9.16
C LEU A 48 3.08 -12.92 -8.57
N LEU A 49 2.97 -13.89 -7.67
CA LEU A 49 1.73 -14.19 -6.95
C LEU A 49 1.35 -13.03 -6.01
N ASP A 50 2.32 -12.46 -5.30
CA ASP A 50 2.10 -11.34 -4.39
C ASP A 50 1.66 -10.08 -5.15
N ILE A 51 2.16 -9.86 -6.38
CA ILE A 51 1.66 -8.79 -7.26
C ILE A 51 0.19 -9.05 -7.62
N GLN A 52 -0.18 -10.28 -8.00
CA GLN A 52 -1.57 -10.64 -8.30
C GLN A 52 -2.49 -10.35 -7.12
N ILE A 53 -2.12 -10.83 -5.93
CA ILE A 53 -2.89 -10.65 -4.70
C ILE A 53 -2.92 -9.17 -4.31
N GLY A 54 -1.79 -8.49 -4.41
CA GLY A 54 -1.67 -7.06 -4.12
C GLY A 54 -2.56 -6.18 -4.99
N LEU A 55 -2.66 -6.46 -6.30
CA LEU A 55 -3.57 -5.76 -7.21
C LEU A 55 -5.04 -5.90 -6.76
N ILE A 56 -5.44 -7.09 -6.33
CA ILE A 56 -6.80 -7.32 -5.80
C ILE A 56 -7.02 -6.53 -4.50
N LYS A 57 -6.06 -6.58 -3.57
CA LYS A 57 -6.12 -5.89 -2.28
C LYS A 57 -6.22 -4.36 -2.42
N CYS A 58 -5.51 -3.77 -3.37
CA CYS A 58 -5.56 -2.32 -3.62
C CYS A 58 -6.98 -1.81 -3.87
N THR A 59 -7.84 -2.61 -4.50
CA THR A 59 -9.23 -2.19 -4.78
C THR A 59 -10.08 -2.00 -3.52
N GLN A 60 -9.62 -2.51 -2.37
CA GLN A 60 -10.31 -2.36 -1.09
C GLN A 60 -10.01 -1.02 -0.40
N ALA A 61 -9.02 -0.25 -0.88
CA ALA A 61 -8.57 0.98 -0.25
C ALA A 61 -9.70 2.00 -0.02
N HIS A 62 -10.59 2.19 -1.01
CA HIS A 62 -11.73 3.11 -0.84
C HIS A 62 -12.71 2.67 0.25
N GLN A 63 -12.98 1.37 0.36
CA GLN A 63 -13.87 0.84 1.40
C GLN A 63 -13.24 0.97 2.77
N ALA A 64 -11.94 0.69 2.88
CA ALA A 64 -11.18 0.83 4.12
C ALA A 64 -11.09 2.29 4.57
N ALA A 65 -10.77 3.21 3.66
CA ALA A 65 -10.71 4.64 3.93
C ALA A 65 -12.08 5.20 4.38
N LYS A 66 -13.17 4.77 3.73
CA LYS A 66 -14.53 5.12 4.14
C LYS A 66 -14.84 4.59 5.54
N LYS A 67 -14.54 3.31 5.82
CA LYS A 67 -14.72 2.72 7.16
C LYS A 67 -13.92 3.50 8.21
N MET A 68 -12.67 3.84 7.92
CA MET A 68 -11.83 4.65 8.79
C MET A 68 -12.47 6.01 9.11
N LYS A 69 -12.96 6.72 8.11
CA LYS A 69 -13.55 8.05 8.28
C LYS A 69 -14.86 7.99 9.07
N GLU A 70 -15.72 7.02 8.81
CA GLU A 70 -17.02 6.87 9.46
C GLU A 70 -16.88 6.40 10.91
N SER A 71 -15.93 5.50 11.19
CA SER A 71 -15.76 4.93 12.53
C SER A 71 -14.88 5.78 13.45
N LEU A 72 -13.79 6.36 12.95
CA LEU A 72 -12.84 7.11 13.78
C LEU A 72 -13.11 8.62 13.81
N GLY A 73 -13.68 9.20 12.75
CA GLY A 73 -13.74 10.66 12.60
C GLY A 73 -14.43 11.37 13.77
N SER A 74 -15.63 10.92 14.15
CA SER A 74 -16.40 11.51 15.25
C SER A 74 -15.80 11.18 16.63
N GLN A 75 -15.25 10.00 16.79
CA GLN A 75 -14.72 9.54 18.08
C GLN A 75 -13.37 10.18 18.40
N ILE A 76 -12.50 10.37 17.41
CA ILE A 76 -11.26 11.13 17.60
C ILE A 76 -11.57 12.59 17.98
N GLU A 77 -12.56 13.22 17.35
CA GLU A 77 -12.96 14.59 17.70
C GLU A 77 -13.46 14.70 19.13
N GLN A 78 -14.27 13.73 19.60
CA GLN A 78 -14.72 13.65 20.98
C GLN A 78 -13.56 13.44 21.95
N GLY A 79 -12.66 12.51 21.66
CA GLY A 79 -11.47 12.26 22.47
C GLY A 79 -10.53 13.47 22.56
N LEU A 80 -10.34 14.20 21.47
CA LEU A 80 -9.57 15.45 21.46
C LEU A 80 -10.21 16.54 22.32
N ASN A 81 -11.53 16.57 22.44
CA ASN A 81 -12.23 17.50 23.32
C ASN A 81 -12.02 17.13 24.80
N ILE A 82 -12.01 15.84 25.16
CA ILE A 82 -11.67 15.37 26.50
C ILE A 82 -10.25 15.83 26.89
N ILE A 83 -9.29 15.71 25.99
CA ILE A 83 -7.91 16.18 26.21
C ILE A 83 -7.86 17.71 26.37
N LYS A 84 -8.66 18.45 25.59
CA LYS A 84 -8.72 19.92 25.68
C LYS A 84 -9.32 20.39 26.99
N ASP A 85 -10.39 19.75 27.46
CA ASP A 85 -11.08 20.10 28.69
C ASP A 85 -10.25 19.78 29.94
N ASN A 86 -9.38 18.79 29.86
CA ASN A 86 -8.43 18.41 30.92
C ASN A 86 -7.06 19.12 30.84
N LYS A 87 -6.92 20.16 30.00
CA LYS A 87 -5.71 20.98 29.87
C LYS A 87 -5.39 21.78 31.14
N GLY A 88 -4.93 21.13 32.16
CA GLY A 88 -4.50 21.73 33.45
C GLY A 88 -4.00 20.70 34.45
N LYS A 89 -4.30 19.44 34.22
CA LYS A 89 -3.96 18.33 35.09
C LYS A 89 -3.27 17.23 34.29
N LYS A 90 -1.94 17.34 34.13
CA LYS A 90 -1.17 16.37 33.32
C LYS A 90 -1.34 14.92 33.78
N ASP A 91 -1.61 14.69 35.06
CA ASP A 91 -1.71 13.35 35.65
C ASP A 91 -3.08 12.70 35.43
N ASP A 92 -4.12 13.47 35.03
CA ASP A 92 -5.49 12.96 34.84
C ASP A 92 -5.81 12.69 33.35
N ILE A 93 -4.95 13.08 32.39
CA ILE A 93 -5.23 12.95 30.97
C ILE A 93 -5.10 11.49 30.51
N ALA A 94 -4.06 10.78 30.93
CA ALA A 94 -3.85 9.39 30.50
C ALA A 94 -4.96 8.45 30.99
N PRO A 95 -5.36 8.45 32.27
CA PRO A 95 -6.46 7.64 32.76
C PRO A 95 -7.79 7.94 32.07
N ALA A 96 -8.13 9.22 31.87
CA ALA A 96 -9.37 9.62 31.20
C ALA A 96 -9.38 9.24 29.69
N TRP A 97 -8.23 9.22 29.06
CA TRP A 97 -8.08 8.76 27.68
C TRP A 97 -8.22 7.24 27.57
N ASP A 98 -7.61 6.47 28.48
CA ASP A 98 -7.70 5.02 28.52
C ASP A 98 -9.13 4.56 28.80
N GLU A 99 -9.83 5.18 29.74
CA GLU A 99 -11.24 4.93 30.02
C GLU A 99 -12.13 5.24 28.81
N TYR A 100 -11.89 6.36 28.14
CA TYR A 100 -12.59 6.71 26.90
C TYR A 100 -12.35 5.70 25.78
N LEU A 101 -11.13 5.21 25.60
CA LEU A 101 -10.80 4.19 24.60
C LEU A 101 -11.57 2.88 24.84
N GLU A 102 -11.68 2.46 26.10
CA GLU A 102 -12.41 1.26 26.47
C GLU A 102 -13.93 1.42 26.28
N GLU A 103 -14.52 2.52 26.80
CA GLU A 103 -15.97 2.76 26.73
C GLU A 103 -16.47 3.04 25.32
N SER A 104 -15.70 3.73 24.49
CA SER A 104 -16.10 4.08 23.12
C SER A 104 -15.98 2.95 22.10
N GLY A 105 -15.31 1.84 22.47
CA GLY A 105 -14.95 0.77 21.51
C GLY A 105 -13.94 1.21 20.46
N LEU A 106 -13.31 2.38 20.65
CA LEU A 106 -12.33 2.95 19.72
C LEU A 106 -11.09 2.05 19.57
N GLN A 107 -10.69 1.39 20.66
CA GLN A 107 -9.55 0.46 20.64
C GLN A 107 -9.80 -0.73 19.69
N GLU A 108 -11.01 -1.31 19.69
CA GLU A 108 -11.36 -2.39 18.78
C GLU A 108 -11.34 -1.93 17.31
N GLN A 109 -11.85 -0.74 17.04
CA GLN A 109 -11.84 -0.15 15.69
C GLN A 109 -10.43 0.16 15.21
N ILE A 110 -9.54 0.64 16.09
CA ILE A 110 -8.12 0.85 15.77
C ILE A 110 -7.47 -0.49 15.44
N ASN A 111 -7.73 -1.53 16.23
CA ASN A 111 -7.19 -2.87 15.97
C ASN A 111 -7.67 -3.42 14.62
N ASP A 112 -8.95 -3.25 14.29
CA ASP A 112 -9.51 -3.61 12.98
C ASP A 112 -8.75 -2.93 11.81
N LEU A 113 -8.40 -1.64 11.97
CA LEU A 113 -7.65 -0.90 10.95
C LEU A 113 -6.19 -1.36 10.85
N ILE A 114 -5.56 -1.67 11.99
CA ILE A 114 -4.21 -2.25 12.02
C ILE A 114 -4.22 -3.60 11.30
N ASP A 115 -5.26 -4.42 11.50
CA ASP A 115 -5.38 -5.70 10.81
C ASP A 115 -5.61 -5.54 9.30
N LEU A 116 -6.42 -4.56 8.87
CA LEU A 116 -6.55 -4.22 7.45
C LEU A 116 -5.21 -3.79 6.84
N GLN A 117 -4.44 -2.96 7.56
CA GLN A 117 -3.11 -2.54 7.11
C GLN A 117 -2.13 -3.71 7.03
N ARG A 118 -2.14 -4.62 8.01
CA ARG A 118 -1.34 -5.86 7.97
C ARG A 118 -1.72 -6.75 6.81
N ASP A 119 -3.00 -6.79 6.47
CA ASP A 119 -3.51 -7.48 5.28
C ASP A 119 -3.07 -6.80 3.97
N GLY A 120 -2.36 -5.67 4.02
CA GLY A 120 -1.87 -4.93 2.87
C GLY A 120 -2.94 -4.09 2.17
N ILE A 121 -3.94 -3.61 2.91
CA ILE A 121 -4.96 -2.68 2.40
C ILE A 121 -4.55 -1.24 2.72
N ASP A 122 -4.64 -0.34 1.75
CA ASP A 122 -4.32 1.07 1.94
C ASP A 122 -5.40 1.80 2.74
N ILE A 123 -5.21 1.92 4.04
CA ILE A 123 -6.09 2.67 4.93
C ILE A 123 -5.84 4.19 4.87
N MET A 124 -4.71 4.63 4.30
CA MET A 124 -4.27 6.02 4.26
C MET A 124 -4.69 6.76 2.99
N LEU A 125 -5.44 6.12 2.09
CA LEU A 125 -5.83 6.66 0.78
C LEU A 125 -6.44 8.07 0.89
N ASP A 126 -7.44 8.27 1.76
CA ASP A 126 -8.15 9.54 1.89
C ASP A 126 -7.28 10.63 2.55
N SER A 127 -6.43 10.25 3.50
CA SER A 127 -5.47 11.17 4.13
C SER A 127 -4.44 11.64 3.11
N PHE A 128 -3.92 10.74 2.29
CA PHE A 128 -3.02 11.09 1.20
C PHE A 128 -3.72 11.95 0.13
N ALA A 129 -4.99 11.71 -0.18
CA ALA A 129 -5.74 12.50 -1.16
C ALA A 129 -5.74 13.99 -0.82
N GLN A 130 -5.77 14.35 0.48
CA GLN A 130 -5.66 15.73 0.93
C GLN A 130 -4.27 16.35 0.68
N MET A 131 -3.23 15.52 0.64
CA MET A 131 -1.84 15.97 0.41
C MET A 131 -1.41 15.87 -1.06
N SER A 132 -2.20 15.23 -1.90
CA SER A 132 -1.90 15.02 -3.33
C SER A 132 -1.81 16.32 -4.14
N HIS A 133 -2.34 17.44 -3.62
CA HIS A 133 -2.27 18.76 -4.25
C HIS A 133 -0.91 19.48 -4.07
N LEU A 134 -0.01 18.92 -3.25
CA LEU A 134 1.33 19.48 -3.09
C LEU A 134 2.06 19.58 -4.44
N PRO A 135 2.88 20.64 -4.66
CA PRO A 135 3.54 20.88 -5.95
C PRO A 135 4.38 19.68 -6.44
N PHE A 136 4.91 18.90 -5.53
CA PHE A 136 5.67 17.68 -5.82
C PHE A 136 4.86 16.69 -6.67
N PHE A 137 3.59 16.46 -6.33
CA PHE A 137 2.70 15.51 -7.01
C PHE A 137 2.05 16.06 -8.30
N LYS A 138 2.34 17.30 -8.68
CA LYS A 138 1.97 17.84 -10.00
C LYS A 138 2.81 17.27 -11.13
N ILE A 139 3.92 16.62 -10.81
CA ILE A 139 4.83 15.97 -11.76
C ILE A 139 4.54 14.47 -11.76
N LYS A 140 4.15 13.92 -12.92
CA LYS A 140 3.71 12.54 -13.08
C LYS A 140 4.72 11.51 -12.52
N CYS A 141 6.00 11.67 -12.85
CA CYS A 141 7.02 10.70 -12.41
C CYS A 141 7.23 10.68 -10.89
N ASN A 142 6.90 11.76 -10.17
CA ASN A 142 7.07 11.83 -8.72
C ASN A 142 6.13 10.89 -7.95
N TRP A 143 5.05 10.42 -8.58
CA TRP A 143 4.18 9.39 -8.00
C TRP A 143 4.84 8.02 -7.92
N PHE A 144 5.90 7.81 -8.69
CA PHE A 144 6.53 6.50 -8.88
C PHE A 144 8.00 6.46 -8.47
N ILE A 145 8.57 7.58 -7.96
CA ILE A 145 9.95 7.61 -7.49
C ILE A 145 10.05 6.86 -6.15
N PRO A 146 10.93 5.85 -6.03
CA PRO A 146 11.22 5.25 -4.74
C PRO A 146 11.67 6.31 -3.74
N PHE A 147 11.20 6.23 -2.49
CA PHE A 147 11.63 7.16 -1.47
C PHE A 147 13.13 6.99 -1.19
N SER A 148 13.87 8.10 -1.19
CA SER A 148 15.30 8.13 -0.88
C SER A 148 15.66 9.38 -0.10
N GLU A 149 16.44 9.21 0.95
CA GLU A 149 17.03 10.33 1.71
C GLU A 149 17.97 11.19 0.86
N GLU A 150 18.58 10.58 -0.16
CA GLU A 150 19.49 11.25 -1.09
C GLU A 150 18.77 12.11 -2.13
N TYR A 151 17.44 11.99 -2.25
CA TYR A 151 16.69 12.82 -3.17
C TYR A 151 16.90 14.31 -2.80
N PRO A 152 17.31 15.19 -3.74
CA PRO A 152 17.79 16.54 -3.42
C PRO A 152 16.86 17.35 -2.54
N LEU A 153 15.54 17.25 -2.77
CA LEU A 153 14.54 17.94 -1.96
C LEU A 153 14.52 17.39 -0.54
N ILE A 154 14.55 16.07 -0.35
CA ILE A 154 14.52 15.43 0.97
C ILE A 154 15.79 15.74 1.75
N ASN A 155 16.96 15.63 1.11
CA ASN A 155 18.23 15.97 1.69
C ASN A 155 18.26 17.45 2.16
N SER A 156 17.75 18.38 1.35
CA SER A 156 17.66 19.80 1.72
C SER A 156 16.79 20.05 2.96
N ILE A 157 15.77 19.22 3.19
CA ILE A 157 14.89 19.30 4.37
C ILE A 157 15.60 18.70 5.58
N ALA A 158 16.26 17.55 5.42
CA ALA A 158 17.02 16.90 6.47
C ALA A 158 18.13 17.82 7.04
N GLN A 159 18.86 18.52 6.18
CA GLN A 159 19.95 19.42 6.57
C GLN A 159 19.50 20.64 7.41
N LYS A 160 18.22 21.01 7.40
CA LYS A 160 17.72 22.16 8.16
C LYS A 160 17.65 21.91 9.66
N SER A 161 17.47 20.68 10.11
CA SER A 161 17.34 20.34 11.52
C SER A 161 17.66 18.88 11.77
N LYS A 162 18.45 18.59 12.82
CA LYS A 162 18.71 17.21 13.28
C LYS A 162 17.43 16.44 13.59
N ARG A 163 16.39 17.13 14.06
CA ARG A 163 15.08 16.52 14.34
C ARG A 163 14.40 16.05 13.05
N LYS A 164 14.43 16.86 11.98
CA LYS A 164 13.89 16.50 10.68
C LYS A 164 14.65 15.32 10.07
N GLU A 165 15.98 15.34 10.16
CA GLU A 165 16.84 14.24 9.74
C GLU A 165 16.46 12.92 10.45
N LEU A 166 16.25 12.96 11.77
CA LEU A 166 15.86 11.79 12.55
C LEU A 166 14.52 11.22 12.09
N LEU A 167 13.50 12.06 11.92
CA LEU A 167 12.17 11.63 11.46
C LEU A 167 12.20 11.06 10.03
N ILE A 168 13.00 11.65 9.14
CA ILE A 168 13.21 11.14 7.80
C ILE A 168 13.83 9.74 7.83
N LYS A 169 14.83 9.49 8.67
CA LYS A 169 15.42 8.16 8.88
C LYS A 169 14.41 7.14 9.40
N VAL A 170 13.55 7.55 10.33
CA VAL A 170 12.43 6.70 10.80
C VAL A 170 11.52 6.31 9.64
N MET A 171 11.10 7.29 8.83
CA MET A 171 10.23 7.04 7.67
C MET A 171 10.91 6.18 6.62
N THR A 172 12.21 6.36 6.39
CA THR A 172 12.98 5.57 5.42
C THR A 172 12.94 4.09 5.77
N LYS A 173 13.15 3.76 7.04
CA LYS A 173 13.15 2.37 7.54
C LYS A 173 11.76 1.75 7.61
N SER A 174 10.69 2.55 7.72
CA SER A 174 9.32 2.03 7.85
C SER A 174 8.90 1.23 6.63
N GLY A 175 8.61 -0.06 6.83
CA GLY A 175 8.05 -0.96 5.80
C GLY A 175 6.58 -0.72 5.50
N ASN A 176 5.84 -0.09 6.41
CA ASN A 176 4.38 0.03 6.33
C ASN A 176 3.90 1.30 5.60
N MET A 177 4.81 2.04 4.95
CA MET A 177 4.50 3.29 4.26
C MET A 177 4.95 3.23 2.81
N CYS A 178 4.05 3.53 1.89
CA CYS A 178 4.40 3.67 0.47
C CYS A 178 5.20 4.97 0.21
N SER A 179 5.81 5.07 -0.98
CA SER A 179 6.67 6.22 -1.32
C SER A 179 5.90 7.54 -1.29
N THR A 180 4.65 7.55 -1.75
CA THR A 180 3.82 8.77 -1.75
C THR A 180 3.53 9.25 -0.32
N ASP A 181 3.31 8.35 0.65
CA ASP A 181 3.16 8.74 2.07
C ASP A 181 4.45 9.33 2.62
N LYS A 182 5.58 8.67 2.38
CA LYS A 182 6.89 9.14 2.86
C LYS A 182 7.20 10.54 2.32
N TYR A 183 7.02 10.76 1.02
CA TYR A 183 7.23 12.07 0.40
C TYR A 183 6.27 13.13 0.96
N SER A 184 4.98 12.84 1.05
CA SER A 184 4.00 13.81 1.54
C SER A 184 4.28 14.19 2.99
N ASN A 185 4.60 13.22 3.86
CA ASN A 185 4.93 13.48 5.26
C ASN A 185 6.19 14.32 5.41
N VAL A 186 7.26 14.03 4.65
CA VAL A 186 8.49 14.85 4.70
C VAL A 186 8.24 16.27 4.20
N LEU A 187 7.42 16.44 3.15
CA LEU A 187 7.05 17.77 2.67
C LEU A 187 6.23 18.54 3.72
N MET A 188 5.35 17.87 4.45
CA MET A 188 4.64 18.49 5.58
C MET A 188 5.57 18.85 6.73
N LEU A 189 6.56 17.99 7.06
CA LEU A 189 7.59 18.32 8.06
C LEU A 189 8.40 19.57 7.67
N ALA A 190 8.59 19.81 6.37
CA ALA A 190 9.28 21.00 5.90
C ALA A 190 8.55 22.30 6.26
N LEU A 191 7.22 22.25 6.38
CA LEU A 191 6.34 23.38 6.71
C LEU A 191 6.11 23.53 8.22
N MET A 192 6.44 22.51 9.03
CA MET A 192 6.20 22.54 10.47
C MET A 192 7.19 23.46 11.20
N PRO A 193 6.69 24.28 12.14
CA PRO A 193 7.52 25.04 13.07
C PRO A 193 8.32 24.12 14.00
N ASP A 194 9.48 24.58 14.46
CA ASP A 194 10.35 23.80 15.34
C ASP A 194 9.69 23.44 16.69
N SER A 195 8.79 24.28 17.19
CA SER A 195 8.02 24.00 18.41
C SER A 195 7.11 22.79 18.31
N GLN A 196 6.49 22.55 17.14
CA GLN A 196 5.68 21.36 16.88
C GLN A 196 6.57 20.12 16.71
N MET A 197 7.72 20.28 16.08
CA MET A 197 8.72 19.22 15.96
C MET A 197 9.21 18.71 17.31
N GLU A 198 9.37 19.61 18.31
CA GLU A 198 9.76 19.24 19.66
C GLU A 198 8.70 18.39 20.37
N GLN A 199 7.41 18.68 20.14
CA GLN A 199 6.31 17.87 20.68
C GLN A 199 6.32 16.45 20.09
N ILE A 200 6.53 16.32 18.76
CA ILE A 200 6.62 15.03 18.10
C ILE A 200 7.82 14.21 18.62
N GLU A 201 8.99 14.85 18.76
CA GLU A 201 10.18 14.19 19.30
C GLU A 201 9.95 13.70 20.74
N THR A 202 9.29 14.51 21.56
CA THR A 202 8.96 14.15 22.94
C THR A 202 8.01 12.96 22.97
N ALA A 203 7.00 12.93 22.10
CA ALA A 203 6.07 11.82 21.97
C ALA A 203 6.75 10.53 21.50
N LEU A 204 7.68 10.62 20.53
CA LEU A 204 8.45 9.47 20.07
C LEU A 204 9.34 8.89 21.18
N LYS A 205 9.98 9.75 21.98
CA LYS A 205 10.80 9.33 23.11
C LYS A 205 9.96 8.72 24.24
N ALA A 206 8.79 9.28 24.52
CA ALA A 206 7.87 8.77 25.55
C ALA A 206 7.37 7.36 25.22
N ASN A 207 7.18 7.06 23.93
CA ASN A 207 6.75 5.75 23.45
C ASN A 207 7.92 4.78 23.18
N ASP A 208 9.13 5.07 23.64
CA ASP A 208 10.36 4.26 23.46
C ASP A 208 10.59 3.81 21.99
N VAL A 209 10.19 4.68 21.04
CA VAL A 209 10.40 4.43 19.61
C VAL A 209 11.87 4.57 19.29
N LYS A 210 12.60 3.46 19.35
CA LYS A 210 13.99 3.39 18.91
C LYS A 210 14.04 3.11 17.42
N ILE A 211 14.87 3.86 16.69
CA ILE A 211 15.07 3.66 15.25
C ILE A 211 15.53 2.23 14.95
N ASP A 212 16.26 1.62 15.87
CA ASP A 212 16.77 0.26 15.73
C ASP A 212 15.67 -0.82 15.88
N ASN A 213 14.52 -0.46 16.46
CA ASN A 213 13.37 -1.35 16.63
C ASN A 213 12.36 -1.25 15.44
N ILE A 214 12.61 -0.37 14.47
CA ILE A 214 11.75 -0.24 13.29
C ILE A 214 12.00 -1.46 12.42
N VAL A 215 10.95 -2.24 12.18
CA VAL A 215 10.99 -3.40 11.29
C VAL A 215 11.33 -2.93 9.88
N GLU A 216 12.47 -3.37 9.37
CA GLU A 216 12.85 -3.08 7.99
C GLU A 216 11.84 -3.68 7.01
N ALA A 217 11.59 -2.95 5.91
CA ALA A 217 10.70 -3.38 4.85
C ALA A 217 11.13 -4.73 4.27
N LYS A 218 10.21 -5.67 4.20
CA LYS A 218 10.39 -6.94 3.52
C LYS A 218 10.11 -6.77 2.01
N PRO A 219 10.53 -7.70 1.16
CA PRO A 219 10.18 -7.67 -0.26
C PRO A 219 8.67 -7.57 -0.53
N GLU A 220 7.85 -8.25 0.27
CA GLU A 220 6.39 -8.21 0.17
C GLU A 220 5.84 -6.81 0.46
N ASP A 221 6.41 -6.10 1.43
CA ASP A 221 6.02 -4.72 1.77
C ASP A 221 6.32 -3.78 0.59
N GLU A 222 7.45 -3.97 -0.09
CA GLU A 222 7.80 -3.17 -1.28
C GLU A 222 6.82 -3.39 -2.44
N ILE A 223 6.33 -4.62 -2.62
CA ILE A 223 5.32 -4.92 -3.65
C ILE A 223 4.04 -4.15 -3.34
N ILE A 224 3.50 -4.33 -2.14
CA ILE A 224 2.21 -3.73 -1.78
C ILE A 224 2.30 -2.19 -1.73
N ASN A 225 3.39 -1.64 -1.21
CA ASN A 225 3.62 -0.20 -1.16
C ASN A 225 3.68 0.42 -2.57
N TYR A 226 4.36 -0.23 -3.52
CA TYR A 226 4.39 0.26 -4.90
C TYR A 226 3.03 0.15 -5.58
N LEU A 227 2.27 -0.91 -5.30
CA LEU A 227 0.91 -1.06 -5.82
C LEU A 227 -0.05 -0.02 -5.22
N HIS A 228 0.13 0.39 -3.96
CA HIS A 228 -0.58 1.52 -3.37
C HIS A 228 -0.26 2.83 -4.10
N ASP A 229 1.02 3.14 -4.36
CA ASP A 229 1.42 4.32 -5.14
C ASP A 229 0.74 4.32 -6.52
N LEU A 230 0.72 3.17 -7.19
CA LEU A 230 0.08 2.98 -8.49
C LEU A 230 -1.44 3.17 -8.42
N TYR A 231 -2.10 2.58 -7.43
CA TYR A 231 -3.55 2.71 -7.24
C TYR A 231 -3.94 4.16 -6.98
N ARG A 232 -3.22 4.83 -6.06
CA ARG A 232 -3.42 6.26 -5.75
C ARG A 232 -3.27 7.13 -6.98
N TYR A 233 -2.28 6.87 -7.84
CA TYR A 233 -2.11 7.61 -9.08
C TYR A 233 -3.35 7.56 -9.96
N TYR A 234 -3.94 6.39 -10.17
CA TYR A 234 -5.11 6.24 -11.04
C TYR A 234 -6.40 6.80 -10.45
N TYR A 235 -6.53 6.86 -9.13
CA TYR A 235 -7.79 7.28 -8.48
C TYR A 235 -7.76 8.67 -7.86
N ILE A 236 -6.59 9.21 -7.54
CA ILE A 236 -6.45 10.52 -6.87
C ILE A 236 -5.83 11.55 -7.78
N SER A 237 -4.86 11.16 -8.64
CA SER A 237 -4.17 12.09 -9.50
C SER A 237 -5.14 12.80 -10.44
N LYS A 238 -5.01 14.13 -10.54
CA LYS A 238 -5.72 14.97 -11.51
C LYS A 238 -4.93 15.15 -12.80
N LEU A 239 -3.79 14.48 -12.92
CA LEU A 239 -2.99 14.49 -14.13
C LEU A 239 -3.70 13.68 -15.21
N GLU A 240 -3.50 14.07 -16.46
CA GLU A 240 -4.00 13.26 -17.59
C GLU A 240 -3.41 11.85 -17.48
N THR A 241 -4.29 10.90 -17.28
CA THR A 241 -3.96 9.46 -17.31
C THR A 241 -4.32 8.93 -18.70
N ASP A 242 -3.55 7.94 -19.17
CA ASP A 242 -4.00 7.17 -20.33
C ASP A 242 -5.39 6.60 -20.03
N GLU A 243 -6.20 6.38 -21.07
CA GLU A 243 -7.54 5.77 -20.93
C GLU A 243 -7.51 4.38 -20.26
N TYR A 244 -6.32 3.76 -20.19
CA TYR A 244 -6.11 2.46 -19.58
C TYR A 244 -5.85 2.60 -18.08
N ASN A 245 -6.88 2.23 -17.30
CA ASN A 245 -6.73 1.99 -15.85
C ASN A 245 -6.76 0.47 -15.60
N PRO A 246 -5.67 -0.15 -15.12
CA PRO A 246 -5.60 -1.60 -14.89
C PRO A 246 -6.62 -2.08 -13.86
N PHE A 247 -6.98 -1.26 -12.88
CA PHE A 247 -7.93 -1.61 -11.83
C PHE A 247 -9.40 -1.65 -12.30
N ASN A 248 -9.67 -1.14 -13.51
CA ASN A 248 -10.99 -1.24 -14.16
C ASN A 248 -11.10 -2.50 -15.05
N ARG A 249 -10.12 -3.39 -15.01
CA ARG A 249 -10.07 -4.63 -15.77
C ARG A 249 -10.12 -5.84 -14.84
N SER A 250 -10.24 -7.02 -15.41
CA SER A 250 -10.09 -8.24 -14.61
C SER A 250 -8.72 -8.27 -13.95
N LEU A 251 -8.68 -8.51 -12.65
CA LEU A 251 -7.43 -8.65 -11.90
C LEU A 251 -7.00 -10.13 -11.75
N TYR A 252 -7.73 -11.05 -12.38
CA TYR A 252 -7.40 -12.46 -12.39
C TYR A 252 -6.47 -12.78 -13.57
N PHE A 253 -5.22 -13.14 -13.31
CA PHE A 253 -4.21 -13.42 -14.33
C PHE A 253 -4.57 -14.57 -15.27
N GLY A 254 -5.41 -15.51 -14.82
CA GLY A 254 -5.95 -16.58 -15.67
C GLY A 254 -6.77 -16.09 -16.85
N ASN A 255 -7.23 -14.86 -16.85
CA ASN A 255 -7.96 -14.26 -17.96
C ASN A 255 -7.04 -13.67 -19.05
N TYR A 256 -5.72 -13.77 -18.90
CA TYR A 256 -4.75 -13.19 -19.82
C TYR A 256 -3.82 -14.26 -20.41
N PHE A 257 -3.65 -14.25 -21.72
CA PHE A 257 -2.83 -15.23 -22.44
C PHE A 257 -1.36 -15.20 -22.00
N GLY A 258 -0.83 -14.00 -21.74
CA GLY A 258 0.56 -13.83 -21.33
C GLY A 258 0.81 -13.95 -19.84
N LEU A 259 -0.20 -14.13 -18.98
CA LEU A 259 -0.05 -14.17 -17.52
C LEU A 259 -0.56 -15.47 -16.88
N ASN A 260 -1.33 -16.28 -17.60
CA ASN A 260 -1.95 -17.48 -17.05
C ASN A 260 -0.93 -18.51 -16.52
N THR A 261 0.28 -18.48 -17.05
CA THR A 261 1.39 -19.35 -16.62
C THR A 261 1.78 -19.11 -15.17
N ILE A 262 1.64 -17.88 -14.68
CA ILE A 262 1.98 -17.50 -13.28
C ILE A 262 1.15 -18.29 -12.28
N ILE A 263 -0.09 -18.64 -12.64
CA ILE A 263 -1.07 -19.30 -11.76
C ILE A 263 -1.46 -20.71 -12.26
N LYS A 264 -0.60 -21.41 -12.98
CA LYS A 264 -0.90 -22.77 -13.50
C LYS A 264 -1.11 -23.81 -12.39
N LYS A 265 -0.37 -23.70 -11.27
CA LYS A 265 -0.41 -24.70 -10.20
C LYS A 265 -1.71 -24.63 -9.42
N HIS A 266 -2.25 -25.79 -9.05
CA HIS A 266 -3.47 -25.94 -8.25
C HIS A 266 -3.45 -25.07 -6.98
N GLU A 267 -2.37 -25.17 -6.19
CA GLU A 267 -2.20 -24.39 -4.94
C GLU A 267 -2.28 -22.88 -5.19
N THR A 268 -1.60 -22.37 -6.22
CA THR A 268 -1.58 -20.96 -6.58
C THR A 268 -2.96 -20.48 -7.01
N LYS A 269 -3.67 -21.27 -7.84
CA LYS A 269 -5.06 -20.96 -8.24
C LYS A 269 -5.99 -20.91 -7.05
N THR A 270 -5.87 -21.85 -6.12
CA THR A 270 -6.69 -21.90 -4.90
C THR A 270 -6.48 -20.67 -4.03
N LEU A 271 -5.23 -20.24 -3.84
CA LEU A 271 -4.92 -19.02 -3.09
C LEU A 271 -5.54 -17.78 -3.75
N VAL A 272 -5.40 -17.64 -5.07
CA VAL A 272 -5.98 -16.52 -5.82
C VAL A 272 -7.51 -16.56 -5.80
N ALA A 273 -8.12 -17.74 -5.98
CA ALA A 273 -9.57 -17.91 -5.93
C ALA A 273 -10.15 -17.50 -4.57
N ASN A 274 -9.50 -17.90 -3.48
CA ASN A 274 -9.89 -17.52 -2.12
C ASN A 274 -9.74 -15.99 -1.91
N CYS A 275 -8.67 -15.39 -2.41
CA CYS A 275 -8.48 -13.94 -2.36
C CYS A 275 -9.59 -13.21 -3.13
N LEU A 276 -9.87 -13.63 -4.36
CA LEU A 276 -10.94 -13.06 -5.18
C LEU A 276 -12.31 -13.17 -4.50
N TYR A 277 -12.62 -14.34 -3.92
CA TYR A 277 -13.86 -14.55 -3.18
C TYR A 277 -13.96 -13.66 -1.93
N ARG A 278 -12.89 -13.60 -1.12
CA ARG A 278 -12.82 -12.76 0.08
C ARG A 278 -13.09 -11.29 -0.22
N PHE A 279 -12.56 -10.80 -1.36
CA PHE A 279 -12.72 -9.41 -1.77
C PHE A 279 -13.88 -9.17 -2.76
N LYS A 280 -14.82 -10.13 -2.85
CA LYS A 280 -16.09 -10.01 -3.58
C LYS A 280 -15.96 -9.94 -5.11
N PHE A 281 -14.84 -10.39 -5.67
CA PHE A 281 -14.67 -10.60 -7.11
C PHE A 281 -15.27 -11.95 -7.52
N TYR A 282 -16.56 -12.13 -7.29
CA TYR A 282 -17.22 -13.44 -7.43
C TYR A 282 -17.17 -14.02 -8.84
N LYS A 283 -17.20 -13.18 -9.87
CA LYS A 283 -17.12 -13.64 -11.28
C LYS A 283 -15.76 -14.28 -11.55
N GLU A 284 -14.70 -13.61 -11.19
CA GLU A 284 -13.33 -14.10 -11.33
C GLU A 284 -13.04 -15.29 -10.42
N ALA A 285 -13.56 -15.29 -9.22
CA ALA A 285 -13.47 -16.44 -8.31
C ALA A 285 -14.10 -17.68 -8.88
N ILE A 286 -15.30 -17.57 -9.51
CA ILE A 286 -15.97 -18.69 -10.18
C ILE A 286 -15.14 -19.21 -11.34
N ILE A 287 -14.53 -18.34 -12.15
CA ILE A 287 -13.66 -18.75 -13.25
C ILE A 287 -12.46 -19.53 -12.70
N ALA A 288 -11.78 -18.99 -11.70
CA ALA A 288 -10.62 -19.63 -11.06
C ALA A 288 -10.98 -21.01 -10.48
N LEU A 289 -12.12 -21.13 -9.80
CA LEU A 289 -12.59 -22.40 -9.23
C LEU A 289 -12.96 -23.42 -10.32
N LYS A 290 -13.60 -23.01 -11.42
CA LYS A 290 -13.88 -23.89 -12.57
C LYS A 290 -12.60 -24.40 -13.22
N ASP A 291 -11.56 -23.58 -13.29
CA ASP A 291 -10.27 -24.00 -13.82
C ASP A 291 -9.56 -25.00 -12.90
N ILE A 292 -9.79 -24.93 -11.59
CA ILE A 292 -9.30 -25.91 -10.61
C ILE A 292 -9.98 -27.27 -10.82
N ILE A 293 -11.31 -27.29 -10.89
CA ILE A 293 -12.10 -28.52 -11.07
C ILE A 293 -11.68 -29.23 -12.36
N LYS A 294 -11.46 -28.51 -13.48
CA LYS A 294 -11.00 -29.11 -14.74
C LYS A 294 -9.61 -29.76 -14.64
N ILE A 295 -8.75 -29.27 -13.75
CA ILE A 295 -7.44 -29.89 -13.51
C ILE A 295 -7.63 -31.21 -12.76
N GLU A 296 -8.43 -31.22 -11.70
CA GLU A 296 -8.71 -32.42 -10.88
C GLU A 296 -9.42 -33.53 -11.69
N GLU A 297 -10.26 -33.18 -12.68
CA GLU A 297 -10.91 -34.16 -13.56
C GLU A 297 -9.96 -34.79 -14.59
N ASN A 298 -8.78 -34.20 -14.83
CA ASN A 298 -7.79 -34.65 -15.81
C ASN A 298 -6.55 -35.32 -15.17
N GLU A 299 -6.44 -35.32 -13.84
CA GLU A 299 -5.45 -36.08 -13.07
C GLU A 299 -6.01 -37.44 -12.64
#